data_0346859a829551494ffb5143766b38a8
#
_entry.id   0346859a829551494ffb5143766b38a8
#
_cell.length_a   1.000
_cell.length_b   1.000
_cell.length_c   1.000
_cell.angle_alpha   90.00
_cell.angle_beta   90.00
_cell.angle_gamma   90.00
#
_symmetry.space_group_name_H-M   'P 1'
#
loop_
_entity.id
_entity.type
_entity.pdbx_description
1 polymer ?
#
loop_
_entity_poly.entity_id
_entity_poly.type
_entity_poly.pdbx_seq_one_letter_code
_entity_poly.pdbx_strand_id
1 'polypeptide(L)'
;MLRAWRIFIASTISLAFLLGMGIWYGHQQLEAYQEQRQAIEKATTRVAALNQLQMDHTNLEVYQMEVAKQRQIAEKLLPRNIQMAELLAYVQQTARNSGLELQELMPMDSKPLGKLQIQPVKVKLQGDYFHLLDFLRQLDKGAPLVQIGNMELKQQPEGLSSKFTLNFYAG
;
A
#
# COMPACT_ATOMS: atom_id res chain seq x y z
N MET A 1 40.88 24.97 -75.30
CA MET A 1 41.03 24.09 -74.09
C MET A 1 40.22 24.57 -72.89
N LEU A 2 39.89 25.82 -72.70
CA LEU A 2 39.16 26.35 -71.50
C LEU A 2 37.67 25.98 -71.44
N ARG A 3 37.00 25.64 -72.51
CA ARG A 3 35.58 25.27 -72.51
C ARG A 3 35.31 23.83 -72.00
N ALA A 4 36.22 22.92 -72.31
CA ALA A 4 36.08 21.52 -71.86
C ALA A 4 36.30 21.40 -70.37
N TRP A 5 37.19 22.20 -69.76
CA TRP A 5 37.44 22.18 -68.33
C TRP A 5 36.27 22.74 -67.53
N ARG A 6 35.62 23.78 -68.04
CA ARG A 6 34.42 24.35 -67.37
C ARG A 6 33.22 23.35 -67.41
N ILE A 7 33.07 22.52 -68.39
CA ILE A 7 32.04 21.48 -68.45
C ILE A 7 32.37 20.35 -67.50
N PHE A 8 33.65 19.98 -67.33
CA PHE A 8 34.10 18.97 -66.39
C PHE A 8 33.83 19.42 -64.95
N ILE A 9 34.15 20.64 -64.59
CA ILE A 9 33.90 21.22 -63.26
C ILE A 9 32.41 21.31 -62.97
N ALA A 10 31.58 21.71 -63.90
CA ALA A 10 30.15 21.81 -63.74
C ALA A 10 29.51 20.41 -63.54
N SER A 11 30.01 19.37 -64.25
CA SER A 11 29.56 17.97 -64.09
C SER A 11 29.92 17.39 -62.74
N THR A 12 31.13 17.64 -62.23
CA THR A 12 31.55 17.15 -60.87
C THR A 12 30.80 17.83 -59.77
N ILE A 13 30.51 19.13 -59.86
CA ILE A 13 29.71 19.87 -58.88
C ILE A 13 28.27 19.34 -58.87
N SER A 14 27.66 19.08 -60.07
CA SER A 14 26.32 18.53 -60.17
C SER A 14 26.22 17.12 -59.52
N LEU A 15 27.23 16.27 -59.76
CA LEU A 15 27.28 14.93 -59.17
C LEU A 15 27.43 14.97 -57.63
N ALA A 16 28.27 15.87 -57.14
CA ALA A 16 28.47 16.05 -55.70
C ALA A 16 27.19 16.57 -55.03
N PHE A 17 26.44 17.46 -55.70
CA PHE A 17 25.17 17.97 -55.19
C PHE A 17 24.10 16.90 -55.12
N LEU A 18 23.99 16.01 -56.12
CA LEU A 18 23.06 14.89 -56.11
C LEU A 18 23.38 13.88 -55.04
N LEU A 19 24.66 13.58 -54.79
CA LEU A 19 25.08 12.69 -53.71
C LEU A 19 24.79 13.30 -52.34
N GLY A 20 25.05 14.58 -52.13
CA GLY A 20 24.74 15.29 -50.88
C GLY A 20 23.25 15.32 -50.57
N MET A 21 22.43 15.54 -51.61
CA MET A 21 20.97 15.54 -51.47
C MET A 21 20.42 14.13 -51.17
N GLY A 22 21.01 13.08 -51.74
CA GLY A 22 20.65 11.68 -51.46
C GLY A 22 20.96 11.25 -50.02
N ILE A 23 22.13 11.68 -49.48
CA ILE A 23 22.53 11.39 -48.10
C ILE A 23 21.63 12.15 -47.11
N TRP A 24 21.30 13.41 -47.39
CA TRP A 24 20.42 14.20 -46.55
C TRP A 24 19.00 13.64 -46.49
N TYR A 25 18.45 13.21 -47.60
CA TYR A 25 17.13 12.56 -47.69
C TYR A 25 17.09 11.19 -47.03
N GLY A 26 18.19 10.43 -47.11
CA GLY A 26 18.34 9.12 -46.45
C GLY A 26 18.40 9.24 -44.92
N HIS A 27 19.05 10.28 -44.38
CA HIS A 27 19.16 10.50 -42.93
C HIS A 27 17.80 10.83 -42.28
N GLN A 28 16.97 11.60 -43.00
CA GLN A 28 15.65 11.99 -42.50
C GLN A 28 14.65 10.81 -42.46
N GLN A 29 14.82 9.84 -43.36
CA GLN A 29 14.00 8.60 -43.31
C GLN A 29 14.41 7.63 -42.24
N LEU A 30 15.69 7.58 -41.87
CA LEU A 30 16.17 6.68 -40.82
C LEU A 30 15.64 7.05 -39.44
N GLU A 31 15.49 8.33 -39.12
CA GLU A 31 14.93 8.79 -37.86
C GLU A 31 13.45 8.40 -37.70
N ALA A 32 12.66 8.54 -38.76
CA ALA A 32 11.25 8.15 -38.77
C ALA A 32 11.06 6.62 -38.54
N TYR A 33 11.96 5.81 -39.11
CA TYR A 33 11.94 4.35 -38.89
C TYR A 33 12.33 3.96 -37.45
N GLN A 34 13.22 4.69 -36.82
CA GLN A 34 13.62 4.43 -35.43
C GLN A 34 12.50 4.80 -34.45
N GLU A 35 11.79 5.89 -34.67
CA GLU A 35 10.64 6.27 -33.83
C GLU A 35 9.50 5.25 -33.95
N GLN A 36 9.22 4.75 -35.16
CA GLN A 36 8.20 3.72 -35.34
C GLN A 36 8.58 2.40 -34.68
N ARG A 37 9.85 1.98 -34.74
CA ARG A 37 10.33 0.79 -34.03
C ARG A 37 10.23 0.94 -32.50
N GLN A 38 10.60 2.08 -31.95
CA GLN A 38 10.45 2.35 -30.52
C GLN A 38 8.98 2.38 -30.07
N ALA A 39 8.08 2.90 -30.92
CA ALA A 39 6.65 2.89 -30.64
C ALA A 39 6.08 1.46 -30.63
N ILE A 40 6.50 0.61 -31.58
CA ILE A 40 6.10 -0.80 -31.65
C ILE A 40 6.68 -1.58 -30.45
N GLU A 41 7.93 -1.35 -30.07
CA GLU A 41 8.56 -2.01 -28.93
C GLU A 41 7.91 -1.62 -27.60
N LYS A 42 7.56 -0.36 -27.43
CA LYS A 42 6.77 0.13 -26.27
C LYS A 42 5.34 -0.43 -26.26
N ALA A 43 4.72 -0.61 -27.42
CA ALA A 43 3.40 -1.22 -27.52
C ALA A 43 3.45 -2.73 -27.22
N THR A 44 4.45 -3.46 -27.72
CA THR A 44 4.62 -4.89 -27.43
C THR A 44 4.97 -5.17 -26.00
N THR A 45 5.81 -4.34 -25.35
CA THR A 45 6.09 -4.45 -23.90
C THR A 45 4.83 -4.17 -23.05
N ARG A 46 3.99 -3.22 -23.45
CA ARG A 46 2.71 -2.97 -22.76
C ARG A 46 1.73 -4.13 -22.93
N VAL A 47 1.63 -4.69 -24.14
CA VAL A 47 0.78 -5.87 -24.38
C VAL A 47 1.30 -7.09 -23.65
N ALA A 48 2.61 -7.31 -23.59
CA ALA A 48 3.21 -8.39 -22.82
C ALA A 48 2.94 -8.24 -21.31
N ALA A 49 3.07 -7.03 -20.78
CA ALA A 49 2.74 -6.74 -19.37
C ALA A 49 1.24 -6.93 -19.07
N LEU A 50 0.35 -6.53 -19.99
CA LEU A 50 -1.09 -6.76 -19.86
C LEU A 50 -1.45 -8.25 -19.95
N ASN A 51 -0.81 -9.00 -20.86
CA ASN A 51 -1.00 -10.44 -20.96
C ASN A 51 -0.47 -11.19 -19.74
N GLN A 52 0.62 -10.73 -19.15
CA GLN A 52 1.17 -11.29 -17.91
C GLN A 52 0.21 -11.01 -16.73
N LEU A 53 -0.32 -9.80 -16.62
CA LEU A 53 -1.39 -9.48 -15.67
C LEU A 53 -2.66 -10.31 -15.91
N GLN A 54 -3.01 -10.57 -17.17
CA GLN A 54 -4.17 -11.37 -17.52
C GLN A 54 -3.94 -12.86 -17.23
N MET A 55 -2.72 -13.39 -17.38
CA MET A 55 -2.37 -14.77 -17.00
C MET A 55 -2.34 -14.95 -15.46
N ASP A 56 -1.84 -13.97 -14.72
CA ASP A 56 -1.88 -13.96 -13.26
C ASP A 56 -3.33 -13.88 -12.72
N HIS A 57 -4.26 -13.34 -13.52
CA HIS A 57 -5.68 -13.25 -13.21
C HIS A 57 -6.57 -14.29 -13.93
N THR A 58 -5.98 -15.26 -14.61
CA THR A 58 -6.75 -16.30 -15.36
C THR A 58 -7.54 -17.23 -14.44
N ASN A 59 -7.31 -17.12 -13.14
CA ASN A 59 -8.11 -17.83 -12.15
C ASN A 59 -9.05 -16.85 -11.42
N LEU A 60 -10.01 -16.30 -12.16
CA LEU A 60 -11.02 -15.38 -11.63
C LEU A 60 -11.75 -15.98 -10.40
N GLU A 61 -11.93 -17.30 -10.38
CA GLU A 61 -12.51 -18.04 -9.25
C GLU A 61 -11.59 -18.07 -8.03
N VAL A 62 -10.28 -18.26 -8.22
CA VAL A 62 -9.30 -18.22 -7.12
C VAL A 62 -9.16 -16.81 -6.58
N TYR A 63 -9.16 -15.80 -7.45
CA TYR A 63 -9.15 -14.40 -7.04
C TYR A 63 -10.42 -14.01 -6.28
N GLN A 64 -11.58 -14.45 -6.76
CA GLN A 64 -12.86 -14.23 -6.04
C GLN A 64 -12.89 -14.94 -4.69
N MET A 65 -12.36 -16.16 -4.59
CA MET A 65 -12.24 -16.86 -3.30
C MET A 65 -11.26 -16.16 -2.35
N GLU A 66 -10.13 -15.67 -2.85
CA GLU A 66 -9.15 -14.94 -2.04
C GLU A 66 -9.74 -13.61 -1.54
N VAL A 67 -10.42 -12.85 -2.42
CA VAL A 67 -11.13 -11.61 -2.04
C VAL A 67 -12.25 -11.90 -1.04
N ALA A 68 -13.03 -12.98 -1.24
CA ALA A 68 -14.06 -13.39 -0.29
C ALA A 68 -13.49 -13.78 1.07
N LYS A 69 -12.35 -14.49 1.08
CA LYS A 69 -11.64 -14.85 2.31
C LYS A 69 -11.08 -13.63 3.04
N GLN A 70 -10.46 -12.69 2.31
CA GLN A 70 -9.99 -11.43 2.88
C GLN A 70 -11.15 -10.59 3.42
N ARG A 71 -12.30 -10.60 2.73
CA ARG A 71 -13.52 -9.93 3.19
C ARG A 71 -14.08 -10.55 4.47
N GLN A 72 -14.09 -11.87 4.58
CA GLN A 72 -14.50 -12.56 5.81
C GLN A 72 -13.55 -12.24 6.99
N ILE A 73 -12.25 -12.17 6.72
CA ILE A 73 -11.27 -11.79 7.74
C ILE A 73 -11.50 -10.34 8.17
N ALA A 74 -11.71 -9.43 7.21
CA ALA A 74 -12.00 -8.03 7.51
C ALA A 74 -13.33 -7.86 8.28
N GLU A 75 -14.39 -8.60 7.92
CA GLU A 75 -15.67 -8.58 8.63
C GLU A 75 -15.58 -9.13 10.07
N LYS A 76 -14.68 -10.09 10.32
CA LYS A 76 -14.42 -10.59 11.69
C LYS A 76 -13.63 -9.58 12.53
N LEU A 77 -12.72 -8.84 11.88
CA LEU A 77 -11.89 -7.83 12.56
C LEU A 77 -12.62 -6.49 12.76
N LEU A 78 -13.62 -6.21 11.91
CA LEU A 78 -14.44 -4.99 11.95
C LEU A 78 -15.91 -5.37 12.17
N PRO A 79 -16.34 -5.60 13.40
CA PRO A 79 -17.74 -5.88 13.68
C PRO A 79 -18.61 -4.70 13.27
N ARG A 80 -19.76 -4.98 12.64
CA ARG A 80 -20.73 -3.96 12.19
C ARG A 80 -21.35 -3.17 13.34
N ASN A 81 -21.30 -3.71 14.55
CA ASN A 81 -21.81 -3.03 15.74
C ASN A 81 -20.93 -3.38 16.94
N ILE A 82 -20.47 -2.37 17.63
CA ILE A 82 -19.68 -2.54 18.85
C ILE A 82 -20.66 -2.73 20.01
N GLN A 83 -20.73 -3.93 20.54
CA GLN A 83 -21.42 -4.15 21.80
C GLN A 83 -20.47 -3.74 22.94
N MET A 84 -20.73 -2.57 23.53
CA MET A 84 -19.87 -1.99 24.58
C MET A 84 -19.59 -2.96 25.72
N ALA A 85 -20.62 -3.68 26.16
CA ALA A 85 -20.49 -4.63 27.25
C ALA A 85 -19.51 -5.77 26.92
N GLU A 86 -19.56 -6.31 25.73
CA GLU A 86 -18.64 -7.37 25.28
C GLU A 86 -17.21 -6.86 25.16
N LEU A 87 -17.06 -5.63 24.64
CA LEU A 87 -15.76 -4.99 24.51
C LEU A 87 -15.09 -4.76 25.87
N LEU A 88 -15.82 -4.22 26.82
CA LEU A 88 -15.31 -4.01 28.18
C LEU A 88 -14.98 -5.35 28.88
N ALA A 89 -15.83 -6.35 28.70
CA ALA A 89 -15.58 -7.70 29.22
C ALA A 89 -14.33 -8.33 28.58
N TYR A 90 -14.12 -8.14 27.28
CA TYR A 90 -12.92 -8.60 26.59
C TYR A 90 -11.64 -7.98 27.15
N VAL A 91 -11.60 -6.64 27.30
CA VAL A 91 -10.45 -5.94 27.89
C VAL A 91 -10.18 -6.40 29.32
N GLN A 92 -11.22 -6.52 30.10
CA GLN A 92 -11.13 -6.97 31.52
C GLN A 92 -10.60 -8.42 31.61
N GLN A 93 -11.11 -9.31 30.80
CA GLN A 93 -10.67 -10.71 30.76
C GLN A 93 -9.22 -10.82 30.29
N THR A 94 -8.83 -10.06 29.26
CA THR A 94 -7.46 -10.04 28.77
C THR A 94 -6.48 -9.50 29.82
N ALA A 95 -6.85 -8.46 30.55
CA ALA A 95 -6.03 -7.95 31.64
C ALA A 95 -5.83 -9.00 32.78
N ARG A 96 -6.91 -9.66 33.15
CA ARG A 96 -6.84 -10.75 34.17
C ARG A 96 -5.97 -11.92 33.70
N ASN A 97 -6.14 -12.35 32.45
CA ASN A 97 -5.37 -13.46 31.86
C ASN A 97 -3.87 -13.14 31.79
N SER A 98 -3.53 -11.86 31.66
CA SER A 98 -2.15 -11.39 31.65
C SER A 98 -1.59 -11.08 33.03
N GLY A 99 -2.35 -11.29 34.10
CA GLY A 99 -1.89 -11.05 35.50
C GLY A 99 -1.81 -9.56 35.85
N LEU A 100 -2.54 -8.70 35.13
CA LEU A 100 -2.60 -7.25 35.43
C LEU A 100 -3.83 -6.92 36.26
N GLU A 101 -3.68 -5.97 37.14
CA GLU A 101 -4.78 -5.39 37.89
C GLU A 101 -5.39 -4.22 37.09
N LEU A 102 -6.69 -4.32 36.80
CA LEU A 102 -7.44 -3.28 36.11
C LEU A 102 -7.93 -2.26 37.14
N GLN A 103 -7.36 -1.06 37.09
CA GLN A 103 -7.72 0.04 38.00
C GLN A 103 -8.83 0.92 37.47
N GLU A 104 -8.80 1.19 36.15
CA GLU A 104 -9.79 2.05 35.49
C GLU A 104 -10.11 1.49 34.10
N LEU A 105 -11.38 1.43 33.75
CA LEU A 105 -11.87 1.09 32.41
C LEU A 105 -13.06 2.00 32.12
N MET A 106 -12.81 3.01 31.30
CA MET A 106 -13.80 4.07 31.02
C MET A 106 -14.02 4.19 29.52
N PRO A 107 -15.20 3.83 29.00
CA PRO A 107 -15.55 4.12 27.61
C PRO A 107 -15.70 5.63 27.41
N MET A 108 -15.25 6.11 26.28
CA MET A 108 -15.38 7.49 25.86
C MET A 108 -16.41 7.58 24.73
N ASP A 109 -16.80 8.78 24.37
CA ASP A 109 -17.75 8.99 23.26
C ASP A 109 -17.20 8.47 21.95
N SER A 110 -18.03 7.75 21.21
CA SER A 110 -17.67 7.25 19.90
C SER A 110 -17.46 8.39 18.89
N LYS A 111 -16.48 8.23 18.01
CA LYS A 111 -16.15 9.24 16.99
C LYS A 111 -16.28 8.65 15.60
N PRO A 112 -16.97 9.34 14.67
CA PRO A 112 -17.02 8.90 13.28
C PRO A 112 -15.67 9.14 12.58
N LEU A 113 -15.21 8.15 11.82
CA LEU A 113 -14.04 8.24 10.94
C LEU A 113 -14.42 7.78 9.53
N GLY A 114 -14.97 8.65 8.73
CA GLY A 114 -15.48 8.33 7.40
C GLY A 114 -16.64 7.33 7.46
N LYS A 115 -16.41 6.09 7.00
CA LYS A 115 -17.39 4.99 7.06
C LYS A 115 -17.26 4.13 8.33
N LEU A 116 -16.24 4.38 9.13
CA LEU A 116 -15.95 3.62 10.35
C LEU A 116 -16.39 4.43 11.58
N GLN A 117 -16.64 3.72 12.67
CA GLN A 117 -16.79 4.29 14.00
C GLN A 117 -15.60 3.89 14.85
N ILE A 118 -15.06 4.85 15.59
CA ILE A 118 -14.02 4.62 16.58
C ILE A 118 -14.65 4.68 17.96
N GLN A 119 -14.47 3.63 18.72
CA GLN A 119 -14.85 3.58 20.12
C GLN A 119 -13.61 3.64 21.00
N PRO A 120 -13.26 4.82 21.54
CA PRO A 120 -12.12 4.92 22.43
C PRO A 120 -12.51 4.44 23.83
N VAL A 121 -11.60 3.69 24.45
CA VAL A 121 -11.74 3.20 25.82
C VAL A 121 -10.46 3.54 26.56
N LYS A 122 -10.57 4.29 27.64
CA LYS A 122 -9.46 4.64 28.51
C LYS A 122 -9.24 3.51 29.50
N VAL A 123 -7.99 3.05 29.59
CA VAL A 123 -7.59 1.93 30.42
C VAL A 123 -6.45 2.34 31.32
N LYS A 124 -6.53 1.96 32.60
CA LYS A 124 -5.44 2.07 33.55
C LYS A 124 -5.20 0.72 34.16
N LEU A 125 -3.99 0.21 34.00
CA LEU A 125 -3.55 -1.10 34.49
C LEU A 125 -2.37 -0.92 35.44
N GLN A 126 -2.27 -1.82 36.42
CA GLN A 126 -1.14 -1.93 37.34
C GLN A 126 -0.61 -3.35 37.32
N GLY A 127 0.72 -3.49 37.33
CA GLY A 127 1.36 -4.80 37.39
C GLY A 127 2.82 -4.74 36.97
N ASP A 128 3.34 -5.86 36.47
CA ASP A 128 4.72 -5.96 36.00
C ASP A 128 4.83 -5.66 34.51
N TYR A 129 6.02 -5.26 34.06
CA TYR A 129 6.30 -4.93 32.70
C TYR A 129 6.03 -6.11 31.71
N PHE A 130 6.42 -7.31 32.12
CA PHE A 130 6.21 -8.50 31.27
C PHE A 130 4.73 -8.86 31.11
N HIS A 131 3.95 -8.70 32.18
CA HIS A 131 2.50 -8.86 32.14
C HIS A 131 1.83 -7.84 31.22
N LEU A 132 2.33 -6.59 31.20
CA LEU A 132 1.87 -5.58 30.28
C LEU A 132 2.16 -5.98 28.82
N LEU A 133 3.36 -6.50 28.52
CA LEU A 133 3.68 -6.99 27.18
C LEU A 133 2.78 -8.14 26.74
N ASP A 134 2.47 -9.07 27.64
CA ASP A 134 1.58 -10.20 27.34
C ASP A 134 0.15 -9.71 27.09
N PHE A 135 -0.32 -8.74 27.83
CA PHE A 135 -1.61 -8.08 27.59
C PHE A 135 -1.66 -7.45 26.19
N LEU A 136 -0.63 -6.67 25.81
CA LEU A 136 -0.56 -6.04 24.50
C LEU A 136 -0.51 -7.06 23.36
N ARG A 137 0.22 -8.17 23.53
CA ARG A 137 0.27 -9.28 22.56
C ARG A 137 -1.06 -10.00 22.42
N GLN A 138 -1.80 -10.18 23.52
CA GLN A 138 -3.12 -10.80 23.46
C GLN A 138 -4.13 -9.88 22.76
N LEU A 139 -4.06 -8.59 22.98
CA LEU A 139 -4.88 -7.61 22.25
C LEU A 139 -4.58 -7.60 20.77
N ASP A 140 -3.31 -7.65 20.36
CA ASP A 140 -2.88 -7.64 18.95
C ASP A 140 -3.35 -8.90 18.19
N LYS A 141 -3.38 -10.05 18.86
CA LYS A 141 -3.85 -11.32 18.28
C LYS A 141 -5.37 -11.51 18.30
N GLY A 142 -6.07 -10.69 19.07
CA GLY A 142 -7.50 -10.80 19.27
C GLY A 142 -8.34 -10.06 18.22
N ALA A 143 -9.64 -10.28 18.29
CA ALA A 143 -10.64 -9.47 17.60
C ALA A 143 -11.49 -8.78 18.66
N PRO A 144 -11.92 -7.55 18.49
CA PRO A 144 -11.87 -6.68 17.30
C PRO A 144 -10.54 -5.94 17.11
N LEU A 145 -10.41 -5.32 15.93
CA LEU A 145 -9.24 -4.49 15.61
C LEU A 145 -9.09 -3.35 16.62
N VAL A 146 -7.93 -3.27 17.27
CA VAL A 146 -7.64 -2.27 18.28
C VAL A 146 -6.35 -1.52 17.95
N GLN A 147 -6.37 -0.22 18.15
CA GLN A 147 -5.19 0.64 18.10
C GLN A 147 -4.92 1.24 19.47
N ILE A 148 -3.67 1.16 19.90
CA ILE A 148 -3.24 1.77 21.15
C ILE A 148 -2.87 3.23 20.88
N GLY A 149 -3.55 4.14 21.54
CA GLY A 149 -3.21 5.56 21.56
C GLY A 149 -2.49 5.93 22.84
N ASN A 150 -1.90 7.10 22.88
CA ASN A 150 -1.24 7.78 23.99
C ASN A 150 -1.00 6.93 25.25
N MET A 151 0.16 6.27 25.33
CA MET A 151 0.54 5.43 26.46
C MET A 151 1.45 6.20 27.42
N GLU A 152 1.05 6.26 28.67
CA GLU A 152 1.85 6.77 29.78
C GLU A 152 2.22 5.63 30.72
N LEU A 153 3.50 5.49 31.02
CA LEU A 153 4.04 4.50 31.95
C LEU A 153 4.67 5.23 33.12
N LYS A 154 4.28 4.85 34.33
CA LYS A 154 4.83 5.41 35.59
C LYS A 154 5.25 4.29 36.52
N GLN A 155 6.51 4.31 36.90
CA GLN A 155 7.00 3.40 37.95
C GLN A 155 6.43 3.83 39.30
N GLN A 156 5.82 2.91 40.02
CA GLN A 156 5.31 3.08 41.38
C GLN A 156 5.94 2.06 42.33
N PRO A 157 5.91 2.26 43.62
CA PRO A 157 6.46 1.28 44.59
C PRO A 157 5.82 -0.12 44.45
N GLU A 158 4.57 -0.19 44.03
CA GLU A 158 3.76 -1.42 43.90
C GLU A 158 3.82 -2.00 42.45
N GLY A 159 4.71 -1.50 41.57
CA GLY A 159 4.85 -1.95 40.20
C GLY A 159 4.70 -0.85 39.19
N LEU A 160 4.46 -1.23 37.92
CA LEU A 160 4.29 -0.33 36.79
C LEU A 160 2.81 0.06 36.67
N SER A 161 2.51 1.35 36.73
CA SER A 161 1.19 1.89 36.37
C SER A 161 1.20 2.32 34.94
N SER A 162 0.34 1.74 34.11
CA SER A 162 0.18 2.06 32.71
C SER A 162 -1.19 2.65 32.42
N LYS A 163 -1.23 3.79 31.72
CA LYS A 163 -2.46 4.48 31.31
C LYS A 163 -2.43 4.72 29.83
N PHE A 164 -3.44 4.26 29.10
CA PHE A 164 -3.51 4.41 27.66
C PHE A 164 -4.96 4.37 27.16
N THR A 165 -5.14 4.74 25.90
CA THR A 165 -6.45 4.69 25.25
C THR A 165 -6.43 3.58 24.20
N LEU A 166 -7.39 2.68 24.26
CA LEU A 166 -7.65 1.67 23.23
C LEU A 166 -8.71 2.19 22.28
N ASN A 167 -8.39 2.32 21.01
CA ASN A 167 -9.32 2.71 19.95
C ASN A 167 -9.79 1.47 19.23
N PHE A 168 -11.04 1.10 19.39
CA PHE A 168 -11.68 -0.01 18.70
C PHE A 168 -12.40 0.50 17.47
N TYR A 169 -12.31 -0.24 16.36
CA TYR A 169 -12.91 0.13 15.08
C TYR A 169 -14.08 -0.78 14.75
N ALA A 170 -15.19 -0.17 14.27
CA ALA A 170 -16.33 -0.84 13.69
C ALA A 170 -16.67 -0.25 12.33
N GLY A 171 -17.27 -1.05 11.42
CA GLY A 171 -17.61 -0.66 10.08
C GLY A 171 -19.09 -0.82 9.74
#